data_4ff3d31e2747cc0437f23f3192b840a8
#
_entry.id   4ff3d31e2747cc0437f23f3192b840a8
#
_cell.length_a   1.000
_cell.length_b   1.000
_cell.length_c   1.000
_cell.angle_alpha   90.00
_cell.angle_beta   90.00
_cell.angle_gamma   90.00
#
_symmetry.space_group_name_H-M   'P 1'
#
loop_
_entity.id
_entity.type
_entity.pdbx_description
1 polymer ?
#
loop_
_entity_poly.entity_id
_entity_poly.type
_entity_poly.pdbx_seq_one_letter_code
_entity_poly.pdbx_strand_id
1 'polypeptide(L)'
;MPDKAIAAQPIEIKTQDGVSDSVFYHPQGEGPWPGVLYFTDIGGIRDANRESAAQLAQQGFAVLMPNIFYRTSRTPLLPSLRSLDEEGRKKRMAELSSPLTPEAMERDSSTYIDALTSQSSTQKGAVDVAGYCFSGKMAMFAAAARPEKVAAVASFHGGGLYTAAPTSPHLALPRIKARLYFGHADKDHSMSEEAIAKFEQALAQWGGKYESETYKGAFHSWTSSDSPVYNPAAAERAFSKLTQILKETLRG
;
A
#
# COMPACT_ATOMS: atom_id res chain seq x y z
N MET A 1 -2.02 21.71 13.48
CA MET A 1 -3.14 21.37 14.37
C MET A 1 -2.56 20.44 15.43
N PRO A 2 -3.01 20.46 16.69
CA PRO A 2 -2.56 19.47 17.67
C PRO A 2 -2.90 18.06 17.14
N ASP A 3 -1.99 17.12 17.39
CA ASP A 3 -2.18 15.74 17.00
C ASP A 3 -3.46 15.19 17.64
N LYS A 4 -4.35 14.63 16.81
CA LYS A 4 -5.58 14.03 17.32
C LYS A 4 -5.23 12.74 18.07
N ALA A 5 -5.85 12.53 19.22
CA ALA A 5 -5.85 11.22 19.85
C ALA A 5 -6.45 10.20 18.88
N ILE A 6 -5.84 9.03 18.81
CA ILE A 6 -6.26 7.95 17.90
C ILE A 6 -6.67 6.69 18.65
N ALA A 7 -7.53 5.89 18.05
CA ALA A 7 -7.79 4.51 18.42
C ALA A 7 -7.05 3.59 17.45
N ALA A 8 -6.51 2.48 17.97
CA ALA A 8 -5.90 1.41 17.20
C ALA A 8 -6.52 0.08 17.66
N GLN A 9 -7.21 -0.61 16.78
CA GLN A 9 -7.99 -1.80 17.12
C GLN A 9 -7.52 -2.98 16.27
N PRO A 10 -7.12 -4.11 16.87
CA PRO A 10 -6.95 -5.34 16.12
C PRO A 10 -8.31 -5.81 15.61
N ILE A 11 -8.38 -6.19 14.35
CA ILE A 11 -9.59 -6.76 13.75
C ILE A 11 -9.23 -8.00 12.92
N GLU A 12 -10.14 -8.95 12.86
CA GLU A 12 -10.01 -10.11 12.00
C GLU A 12 -10.96 -9.97 10.81
N ILE A 13 -10.41 -10.11 9.61
CA ILE A 13 -11.16 -10.01 8.37
C ILE A 13 -11.24 -11.40 7.75
N LYS A 14 -12.46 -11.93 7.66
CA LYS A 14 -12.72 -13.18 6.95
C LYS A 14 -12.57 -12.94 5.45
N THR A 15 -11.70 -13.71 4.83
CA THR A 15 -11.47 -13.73 3.39
C THR A 15 -11.88 -15.10 2.83
N GLN A 16 -11.82 -15.27 1.52
CA GLN A 16 -12.10 -16.57 0.90
C GLN A 16 -11.12 -17.66 1.34
N ASP A 17 -9.85 -17.30 1.57
CA ASP A 17 -8.77 -18.26 1.79
C ASP A 17 -8.28 -18.29 3.26
N GLY A 18 -9.01 -17.66 4.18
CA GLY A 18 -8.68 -17.66 5.60
C GLY A 18 -9.07 -16.39 6.33
N VAL A 19 -8.33 -16.05 7.38
CA VAL A 19 -8.59 -14.88 8.22
C VAL A 19 -7.34 -13.99 8.27
N SER A 20 -7.49 -12.73 7.82
CA SER A 20 -6.45 -11.73 7.90
C SER A 20 -6.51 -11.03 9.26
N ASP A 21 -5.44 -11.17 10.05
CA ASP A 21 -5.21 -10.42 11.28
C ASP A 21 -4.75 -9.01 10.91
N SER A 22 -5.62 -8.04 11.12
CA SER A 22 -5.49 -6.67 10.63
C SER A 22 -5.51 -5.67 11.79
N VAL A 23 -5.16 -4.41 11.50
CA VAL A 23 -5.29 -3.32 12.46
C VAL A 23 -6.05 -2.17 11.83
N PHE A 24 -7.03 -1.67 12.55
CA PHE A 24 -7.82 -0.51 12.15
C PHE A 24 -7.50 0.68 13.04
N TYR A 25 -7.17 1.81 12.43
CA TYR A 25 -6.83 3.07 13.10
C TYR A 25 -7.85 4.14 12.72
N HIS A 26 -8.23 4.99 13.67
CA HIS A 26 -9.03 6.17 13.38
C HIS A 26 -8.83 7.24 14.45
N PRO A 27 -9.10 8.52 14.17
CA PRO A 27 -9.14 9.55 15.22
C PRO A 27 -10.22 9.22 16.24
N GLN A 28 -9.98 9.57 17.51
CA GLN A 28 -11.04 9.59 18.51
C GLN A 28 -11.95 10.79 18.31
N GLY A 29 -13.22 10.65 18.74
CA GLY A 29 -14.25 11.69 18.63
C GLY A 29 -15.27 11.41 17.53
N GLU A 30 -16.00 12.46 17.14
CA GLU A 30 -17.10 12.35 16.18
C GLU A 30 -16.56 12.18 14.74
N GLY A 31 -16.69 10.97 14.20
CA GLY A 31 -16.49 10.64 12.79
C GLY A 31 -17.78 10.83 11.97
N PRO A 32 -17.94 10.19 10.81
CA PRO A 32 -16.97 9.25 10.21
C PRO A 32 -15.81 9.92 9.48
N TRP A 33 -14.70 9.17 9.34
CA TRP A 33 -13.46 9.65 8.73
C TRP A 33 -13.24 9.04 7.35
N PRO A 34 -12.62 9.79 6.40
CA PRO A 34 -12.28 9.26 5.07
C PRO A 34 -11.42 8.00 5.17
N GLY A 35 -11.76 6.97 4.38
CA GLY A 35 -11.14 5.65 4.45
C GLY A 35 -9.86 5.53 3.64
N VAL A 36 -8.82 4.96 4.22
CA VAL A 36 -7.55 4.63 3.58
C VAL A 36 -7.21 3.17 3.80
N LEU A 37 -6.96 2.44 2.72
CA LEU A 37 -6.42 1.08 2.77
C LEU A 37 -4.89 1.17 2.67
N TYR A 38 -4.19 0.71 3.70
CA TYR A 38 -2.74 0.78 3.82
C TYR A 38 -2.11 -0.61 3.69
N PHE A 39 -1.47 -0.88 2.57
CA PHE A 39 -0.75 -2.13 2.33
C PHE A 39 0.72 -2.00 2.72
N THR A 40 1.17 -2.88 3.60
CA THR A 40 2.55 -2.92 4.08
C THR A 40 3.50 -3.47 3.03
N ASP A 41 4.81 -3.22 3.20
CA ASP A 41 5.85 -3.92 2.46
C ASP A 41 5.92 -5.41 2.83
N ILE A 42 6.90 -6.13 2.27
CA ILE A 42 7.11 -7.58 2.48
C ILE A 42 7.36 -7.95 3.95
N GLY A 43 7.77 -7.00 4.79
CA GLY A 43 7.97 -7.20 6.23
C GLY A 43 6.67 -7.29 7.04
N GLY A 44 5.52 -7.00 6.41
CA GLY A 44 4.21 -7.07 7.04
C GLY A 44 3.98 -6.02 8.12
N ILE A 45 2.96 -6.24 8.94
CA ILE A 45 2.57 -5.32 10.03
C ILE A 45 3.64 -5.36 11.13
N ARG A 46 4.27 -4.21 11.37
CA ARG A 46 5.31 -3.99 12.39
C ARG A 46 5.32 -2.52 12.83
N ASP A 47 6.16 -2.16 13.82
CA ASP A 47 6.12 -0.83 14.43
C ASP A 47 6.28 0.31 13.43
N ALA A 48 7.22 0.24 12.48
CA ALA A 48 7.40 1.27 11.46
C ALA A 48 6.13 1.51 10.61
N ASN A 49 5.38 0.45 10.25
CA ASN A 49 4.11 0.60 9.54
C ASN A 49 2.99 1.08 10.47
N ARG A 50 2.99 0.63 11.74
CA ARG A 50 2.01 1.07 12.74
C ARG A 50 2.13 2.57 13.00
N GLU A 51 3.35 3.08 13.11
CA GLU A 51 3.63 4.52 13.24
C GLU A 51 3.10 5.32 12.04
N SER A 52 3.37 4.85 10.82
CA SER A 52 2.88 5.52 9.60
C SER A 52 1.35 5.51 9.52
N ALA A 53 0.70 4.40 9.84
CA ALA A 53 -0.77 4.32 9.87
C ALA A 53 -1.37 5.21 10.97
N ALA A 54 -0.73 5.26 12.15
CA ALA A 54 -1.13 6.15 13.25
C ALA A 54 -1.01 7.63 12.86
N GLN A 55 0.07 8.02 12.19
CA GLN A 55 0.24 9.37 11.66
C GLN A 55 -0.87 9.75 10.65
N LEU A 56 -1.27 8.83 9.76
CA LEU A 56 -2.40 9.07 8.86
C LEU A 56 -3.71 9.24 9.65
N ALA A 57 -3.94 8.44 10.68
CA ALA A 57 -5.10 8.60 11.54
C ALA A 57 -5.08 9.95 12.28
N GLN A 58 -3.94 10.41 12.78
CA GLN A 58 -3.78 11.76 13.37
C GLN A 58 -4.12 12.87 12.37
N GLN A 59 -3.86 12.66 11.07
CA GLN A 59 -4.27 13.57 10.00
C GLN A 59 -5.79 13.52 9.71
N GLY A 60 -6.55 12.65 10.38
CA GLY A 60 -8.00 12.57 10.28
C GLY A 60 -8.51 11.57 9.24
N PHE A 61 -7.81 10.44 9.08
CA PHE A 61 -8.23 9.33 8.22
C PHE A 61 -8.57 8.08 9.03
N ALA A 62 -9.52 7.28 8.55
CA ALA A 62 -9.76 5.92 9.02
C ALA A 62 -8.88 4.99 8.20
N VAL A 63 -7.92 4.30 8.83
CA VAL A 63 -6.87 3.54 8.13
C VAL A 63 -7.00 2.07 8.46
N LEU A 64 -7.22 1.24 7.45
CA LEU A 64 -7.17 -0.22 7.57
C LEU A 64 -5.81 -0.73 7.07
N MET A 65 -5.09 -1.42 7.92
CA MET A 65 -3.83 -2.09 7.60
C MET A 65 -4.00 -3.60 7.74
N PRO A 66 -4.29 -4.32 6.64
CA PRO A 66 -4.47 -5.77 6.67
C PRO A 66 -3.15 -6.52 6.64
N ASN A 67 -3.11 -7.70 7.26
CA ASN A 67 -2.07 -8.68 6.98
C ASN A 67 -2.33 -9.32 5.62
N ILE A 68 -1.65 -8.86 4.59
CA ILE A 68 -1.78 -9.38 3.23
C ILE A 68 -1.16 -10.78 3.06
N PHE A 69 -0.37 -11.23 4.03
CA PHE A 69 0.31 -12.53 4.03
C PHE A 69 -0.40 -13.59 4.89
N TYR A 70 -1.64 -13.38 5.27
CA TYR A 70 -2.40 -14.22 6.19
C TYR A 70 -2.49 -15.70 5.78
N ARG A 71 -2.35 -16.01 4.48
CA ARG A 71 -2.34 -17.41 3.97
C ARG A 71 -1.15 -18.22 4.47
N THR A 72 -0.04 -17.54 4.77
CA THR A 72 1.23 -18.19 5.13
C THR A 72 1.73 -17.81 6.52
N SER A 73 1.27 -16.71 7.08
CA SER A 73 1.76 -16.22 8.36
C SER A 73 0.79 -15.26 9.05
N ARG A 74 0.78 -15.35 10.38
CA ARG A 74 0.23 -14.33 11.27
C ARG A 74 1.30 -13.25 11.53
N THR A 75 0.88 -12.08 11.98
CA THR A 75 1.80 -11.02 12.41
C THR A 75 2.42 -11.35 13.78
N PRO A 76 3.69 -10.99 14.06
CA PRO A 76 4.64 -10.26 13.20
C PRO A 76 5.45 -11.16 12.26
N LEU A 77 5.77 -10.67 11.06
CA LEU A 77 6.55 -11.41 10.03
C LEU A 77 8.05 -11.13 10.12
N LEU A 78 8.42 -9.86 10.33
CA LEU A 78 9.78 -9.38 10.14
C LEU A 78 10.84 -10.00 11.05
N PRO A 79 10.58 -10.35 12.32
CA PRO A 79 11.61 -11.00 13.14
C PRO A 79 12.17 -12.26 12.50
N SER A 80 11.30 -13.07 11.87
CA SER A 80 11.74 -14.28 11.17
C SER A 80 12.56 -13.99 9.92
N LEU A 81 12.24 -12.93 9.16
CA LEU A 81 12.99 -12.54 7.98
C LEU A 81 14.40 -12.02 8.29
N ARG A 82 14.56 -11.26 9.38
CA ARG A 82 15.84 -10.70 9.79
C ARG A 82 16.83 -11.74 10.35
N SER A 83 16.33 -12.83 10.90
CA SER A 83 17.16 -13.91 11.45
C SER A 83 17.69 -14.86 10.38
N LEU A 84 17.22 -14.77 9.13
CA LEU A 84 17.62 -15.62 8.02
C LEU A 84 18.83 -15.05 7.29
N ASP A 85 19.66 -15.96 6.74
CA ASP A 85 20.66 -15.62 5.74
C ASP A 85 20.00 -15.16 4.42
N GLU A 86 20.78 -14.81 3.43
CA GLU A 86 20.28 -14.28 2.15
C GLU A 86 19.38 -15.30 1.42
N GLU A 87 19.79 -16.55 1.36
CA GLU A 87 19.04 -17.63 0.71
C GLU A 87 17.72 -17.92 1.43
N GLY A 88 17.77 -18.03 2.76
CA GLY A 88 16.59 -18.21 3.59
C GLY A 88 15.60 -17.07 3.47
N ARG A 89 16.08 -15.82 3.43
CA ARG A 89 15.22 -14.65 3.19
C ARG A 89 14.55 -14.72 1.83
N LYS A 90 15.30 -15.01 0.77
CA LYS A 90 14.77 -15.13 -0.59
C LYS A 90 13.69 -16.21 -0.66
N LYS A 91 13.94 -17.37 -0.07
CA LYS A 91 12.96 -18.47 0.02
C LYS A 91 11.72 -18.03 0.78
N ARG A 92 11.89 -17.41 1.95
CA ARG A 92 10.76 -16.96 2.78
C ARG A 92 9.93 -15.88 2.08
N MET A 93 10.56 -14.93 1.41
CA MET A 93 9.86 -13.91 0.63
C MET A 93 9.06 -14.53 -0.53
N ALA A 94 9.59 -15.56 -1.19
CA ALA A 94 8.87 -16.30 -2.21
C ALA A 94 7.66 -17.06 -1.62
N GLU A 95 7.79 -17.70 -0.47
CA GLU A 95 6.69 -18.36 0.24
C GLU A 95 5.56 -17.37 0.61
N LEU A 96 5.92 -16.17 1.10
CA LEU A 96 4.96 -15.13 1.44
C LEU A 96 4.24 -14.60 0.21
N SER A 97 4.95 -14.40 -0.89
CA SER A 97 4.45 -13.73 -2.08
C SER A 97 3.76 -14.67 -3.09
N SER A 98 4.11 -15.95 -3.15
CA SER A 98 3.58 -16.88 -4.15
C SER A 98 2.05 -17.07 -4.12
N PRO A 99 1.36 -17.04 -2.95
CA PRO A 99 -0.10 -17.13 -2.93
C PRO A 99 -0.81 -15.84 -3.37
N LEU A 100 -0.06 -14.73 -3.51
CA LEU A 100 -0.59 -13.43 -3.90
C LEU A 100 -0.56 -13.28 -5.44
N THR A 101 -1.36 -14.10 -6.14
CA THR A 101 -1.61 -13.92 -7.57
C THR A 101 -2.40 -12.64 -7.83
N PRO A 102 -2.44 -12.09 -9.06
CA PRO A 102 -3.29 -10.95 -9.38
C PRO A 102 -4.75 -11.13 -8.93
N GLU A 103 -5.33 -12.30 -9.19
CA GLU A 103 -6.70 -12.63 -8.81
C GLU A 103 -6.89 -12.66 -7.29
N ALA A 104 -5.92 -13.21 -6.56
CA ALA A 104 -5.94 -13.20 -5.10
C ALA A 104 -5.82 -11.78 -4.54
N MET A 105 -4.93 -10.96 -5.12
CA MET A 105 -4.78 -9.55 -4.73
C MET A 105 -6.05 -8.74 -4.98
N GLU A 106 -6.71 -8.92 -6.13
CA GLU A 106 -7.97 -8.26 -6.46
C GLU A 106 -9.11 -8.67 -5.51
N ARG A 107 -9.25 -9.97 -5.27
CA ARG A 107 -10.26 -10.54 -4.40
C ARG A 107 -10.08 -10.06 -2.95
N ASP A 108 -8.86 -10.15 -2.42
CA ASP A 108 -8.55 -9.71 -1.06
C ASP A 108 -8.75 -8.19 -0.91
N SER A 109 -8.28 -7.42 -1.88
CA SER A 109 -8.45 -5.97 -1.87
C SER A 109 -9.93 -5.57 -1.84
N SER A 110 -10.78 -6.26 -2.59
CA SER A 110 -12.23 -6.03 -2.55
C SER A 110 -12.78 -6.31 -1.15
N THR A 111 -12.38 -7.43 -0.53
CA THR A 111 -12.77 -7.77 0.84
C THR A 111 -12.30 -6.74 1.86
N TYR A 112 -11.06 -6.24 1.73
CA TYR A 112 -10.52 -5.21 2.62
C TYR A 112 -11.22 -3.86 2.46
N ILE A 113 -11.57 -3.47 1.23
CA ILE A 113 -12.36 -2.25 0.96
C ILE A 113 -13.73 -2.35 1.63
N ASP A 114 -14.40 -3.49 1.49
CA ASP A 114 -15.69 -3.72 2.14
C ASP A 114 -15.58 -3.73 3.68
N ALA A 115 -14.54 -4.36 4.23
CA ALA A 115 -14.26 -4.36 5.66
C ALA A 115 -13.99 -2.94 6.19
N LEU A 116 -13.20 -2.13 5.47
CA LEU A 116 -12.93 -0.74 5.82
C LEU A 116 -14.20 0.11 5.80
N THR A 117 -14.98 0.03 4.73
CA THR A 117 -16.20 0.84 4.56
C THR A 117 -17.37 0.36 5.44
N SER A 118 -17.30 -0.84 6.01
CA SER A 118 -18.28 -1.34 7.00
C SER A 118 -18.06 -0.77 8.41
N GLN A 119 -16.85 -0.27 8.71
CA GLN A 119 -16.58 0.33 10.02
C GLN A 119 -17.41 1.59 10.23
N SER A 120 -18.03 1.73 11.41
CA SER A 120 -18.85 2.90 11.74
C SER A 120 -18.05 4.21 11.75
N SER A 121 -16.75 4.13 12.06
CA SER A 121 -15.83 5.27 12.05
C SER A 121 -15.32 5.62 10.64
N THR A 122 -15.70 4.86 9.60
CA THR A 122 -15.29 5.14 8.22
C THR A 122 -16.41 5.80 7.44
N GLN A 123 -16.10 6.87 6.76
CA GLN A 123 -17.02 7.57 5.86
C GLN A 123 -17.45 6.64 4.72
N LYS A 124 -18.76 6.65 4.42
CA LYS A 124 -19.29 5.91 3.27
C LYS A 124 -18.86 6.59 1.97
N GLY A 125 -18.49 5.81 0.97
CA GLY A 125 -18.11 6.33 -0.34
C GLY A 125 -16.79 5.75 -0.84
N ALA A 126 -16.02 6.61 -1.50
CA ALA A 126 -14.71 6.24 -2.03
C ALA A 126 -13.66 6.11 -0.94
N VAL A 127 -12.66 5.29 -1.21
CA VAL A 127 -11.45 5.12 -0.38
C VAL A 127 -10.21 5.34 -1.23
N ASP A 128 -9.10 5.67 -0.59
CA ASP A 128 -7.79 5.68 -1.24
C ASP A 128 -6.93 4.50 -0.77
N VAL A 129 -5.96 4.13 -1.59
CA VAL A 129 -5.10 2.98 -1.32
C VAL A 129 -3.63 3.40 -1.38
N ALA A 130 -2.89 3.12 -0.32
CA ALA A 130 -1.44 3.26 -0.27
C ALA A 130 -0.75 1.89 -0.24
N GLY A 131 0.29 1.72 -1.05
CA GLY A 131 1.09 0.50 -1.10
C GLY A 131 2.59 0.78 -1.13
N TYR A 132 3.36 -0.07 -0.46
CA TYR A 132 4.80 0.09 -0.28
C TYR A 132 5.56 -1.14 -0.74
N CYS A 133 6.68 -0.98 -1.46
CA CYS A 133 7.52 -2.08 -1.90
C CYS A 133 6.69 -3.12 -2.72
N PHE A 134 6.67 -4.35 -2.27
CA PHE A 134 5.88 -5.43 -2.85
C PHE A 134 4.41 -5.07 -3.08
N SER A 135 3.79 -4.38 -2.14
CA SER A 135 2.35 -4.09 -2.19
C SER A 135 1.98 -2.87 -3.06
N GLY A 136 2.93 -2.17 -3.62
CA GLY A 136 2.66 -1.13 -4.61
C GLY A 136 1.83 -1.64 -5.79
N LYS A 137 2.10 -2.87 -6.26
CA LYS A 137 1.29 -3.55 -7.29
C LYS A 137 -0.09 -3.97 -6.77
N MET A 138 -0.19 -4.38 -5.50
CA MET A 138 -1.49 -4.72 -4.90
C MET A 138 -2.42 -3.52 -4.84
N ALA A 139 -1.89 -2.32 -4.60
CA ALA A 139 -2.67 -1.09 -4.65
C ALA A 139 -3.25 -0.82 -6.06
N MET A 140 -2.50 -1.12 -7.13
CA MET A 140 -3.02 -1.07 -8.51
C MET A 140 -4.14 -2.10 -8.73
N PHE A 141 -3.97 -3.34 -8.27
CA PHE A 141 -5.00 -4.38 -8.38
C PHE A 141 -6.24 -4.04 -7.56
N ALA A 142 -6.11 -3.38 -6.41
CA ALA A 142 -7.26 -2.88 -5.64
C ALA A 142 -8.10 -1.88 -6.45
N ALA A 143 -7.45 -0.93 -7.14
CA ALA A 143 -8.13 0.04 -7.99
C ALA A 143 -8.75 -0.60 -9.24
N ALA A 144 -8.11 -1.63 -9.80
CA ALA A 144 -8.65 -2.37 -10.94
C ALA A 144 -9.85 -3.25 -10.56
N ALA A 145 -9.86 -3.82 -9.35
CA ALA A 145 -10.95 -4.64 -8.83
C ALA A 145 -12.19 -3.82 -8.44
N ARG A 146 -11.98 -2.60 -7.93
CA ARG A 146 -13.07 -1.73 -7.43
C ARG A 146 -12.95 -0.30 -7.99
N PRO A 147 -13.03 -0.14 -9.32
CA PRO A 147 -12.77 1.15 -9.98
C PRO A 147 -13.78 2.25 -9.60
N GLU A 148 -14.95 1.87 -9.10
CA GLU A 148 -15.98 2.81 -8.60
C GLU A 148 -15.83 3.16 -7.11
N LYS A 149 -14.92 2.47 -6.40
CA LYS A 149 -14.69 2.66 -4.97
C LYS A 149 -13.34 3.27 -4.65
N VAL A 150 -12.32 3.05 -5.48
CA VAL A 150 -10.98 3.58 -5.25
C VAL A 150 -10.83 4.91 -5.99
N ALA A 151 -10.65 6.02 -5.24
CA ALA A 151 -10.48 7.35 -5.82
C ALA A 151 -9.02 7.65 -6.16
N ALA A 152 -8.07 7.21 -5.34
CA ALA A 152 -6.65 7.33 -5.64
C ALA A 152 -5.83 6.13 -5.17
N VAL A 153 -4.69 5.94 -5.83
CA VAL A 153 -3.63 5.00 -5.45
C VAL A 153 -2.32 5.76 -5.31
N ALA A 154 -1.61 5.52 -4.21
CA ALA A 154 -0.23 5.96 -4.04
C ALA A 154 0.67 4.74 -3.81
N SER A 155 1.69 4.58 -4.67
CA SER A 155 2.69 3.51 -4.58
C SER A 155 4.07 4.10 -4.34
N PHE A 156 4.71 3.70 -3.25
CA PHE A 156 6.07 4.15 -2.90
C PHE A 156 7.06 3.00 -3.03
N HIS A 157 8.18 3.24 -3.73
CA HIS A 157 9.18 2.22 -4.09
C HIS A 157 8.54 0.88 -4.52
N GLY A 158 7.45 0.96 -5.30
CA GLY A 158 6.74 -0.21 -5.78
C GLY A 158 7.59 -1.06 -6.69
N GLY A 159 7.77 -2.34 -6.32
CA GLY A 159 8.52 -3.29 -7.13
C GLY A 159 7.66 -4.00 -8.19
N GLY A 160 8.25 -4.24 -9.38
CA GLY A 160 7.61 -5.05 -10.41
C GLY A 160 6.30 -4.49 -10.96
N LEU A 161 6.13 -3.16 -11.01
CA LEU A 161 4.94 -2.52 -11.56
C LEU A 161 4.84 -2.71 -13.08
N TYR A 162 5.99 -2.86 -13.73
CA TYR A 162 6.12 -3.26 -15.13
C TYR A 162 7.05 -4.47 -15.25
N THR A 163 6.58 -5.52 -15.88
CA THR A 163 7.36 -6.71 -16.23
C THR A 163 6.92 -7.23 -17.59
N ALA A 164 7.68 -8.15 -18.18
CA ALA A 164 7.29 -8.85 -19.41
C ALA A 164 6.28 -9.99 -19.17
N ALA A 165 5.93 -10.29 -17.92
CA ALA A 165 5.00 -11.37 -17.60
C ALA A 165 3.56 -11.03 -18.02
N PRO A 166 2.74 -12.01 -18.41
CA PRO A 166 1.32 -11.81 -18.74
C PRO A 166 0.48 -11.36 -17.53
N THR A 167 1.03 -11.45 -16.33
CA THR A 167 0.43 -11.01 -15.06
C THR A 167 0.96 -9.66 -14.57
N SER A 168 1.66 -8.92 -15.43
CA SER A 168 2.27 -7.64 -15.05
C SER A 168 1.22 -6.61 -14.63
N PRO A 169 1.43 -5.90 -13.51
CA PRO A 169 0.46 -4.96 -12.95
C PRO A 169 0.02 -3.85 -13.91
N HIS A 170 0.91 -3.38 -14.80
CA HIS A 170 0.55 -2.35 -15.79
C HIS A 170 -0.60 -2.78 -16.72
N LEU A 171 -0.82 -4.10 -16.92
CA LEU A 171 -1.93 -4.62 -17.72
C LEU A 171 -3.31 -4.40 -17.07
N ALA A 172 -3.34 -4.04 -15.78
CA ALA A 172 -4.57 -3.67 -15.10
C ALA A 172 -5.01 -2.21 -15.36
N LEU A 173 -4.12 -1.36 -15.89
CA LEU A 173 -4.39 0.08 -16.14
C LEU A 173 -5.73 0.35 -16.85
N PRO A 174 -6.13 -0.37 -17.92
CA PRO A 174 -7.40 -0.10 -18.61
C PRO A 174 -8.65 -0.24 -17.73
N ARG A 175 -8.56 -0.94 -16.59
CA ARG A 175 -9.66 -1.12 -15.64
C ARG A 175 -9.65 -0.09 -14.51
N ILE A 176 -8.59 0.72 -14.38
CA ILE A 176 -8.41 1.68 -13.29
C ILE A 176 -9.04 3.03 -13.68
N LYS A 177 -9.82 3.61 -12.77
CA LYS A 177 -10.40 4.96 -12.87
C LYS A 177 -9.77 5.92 -11.85
N ALA A 178 -9.06 5.39 -10.86
CA ALA A 178 -8.43 6.14 -9.79
C ALA A 178 -7.31 7.06 -10.32
N ARG A 179 -7.06 8.18 -9.62
CA ARG A 179 -5.82 8.93 -9.76
C ARG A 179 -4.66 8.08 -9.25
N LEU A 180 -3.56 8.02 -9.99
CA LEU A 180 -2.40 7.23 -9.63
C LEU A 180 -1.20 8.12 -9.27
N TYR A 181 -0.46 7.72 -8.25
CA TYR A 181 0.83 8.31 -7.89
C TYR A 181 1.88 7.22 -7.71
N PHE A 182 3.06 7.42 -8.29
CA PHE A 182 4.19 6.52 -8.18
C PHE A 182 5.44 7.29 -7.74
N GLY A 183 5.94 6.97 -6.55
CA GLY A 183 7.25 7.41 -6.06
C GLY A 183 8.26 6.30 -6.19
N HIS A 184 9.09 6.34 -7.25
CA HIS A 184 10.11 5.32 -7.51
C HIS A 184 11.37 5.54 -6.67
N ALA A 185 12.02 4.45 -6.28
CA ALA A 185 13.34 4.50 -5.65
C ALA A 185 14.44 4.77 -6.69
N ASP A 186 15.55 5.34 -6.23
CA ASP A 186 16.75 5.51 -7.05
C ASP A 186 17.51 4.18 -7.15
N LYS A 187 17.96 3.80 -8.37
CA LYS A 187 18.73 2.58 -8.64
C LYS A 187 18.12 1.30 -8.07
N ASP A 188 16.82 1.14 -8.23
CA ASP A 188 16.04 0.02 -7.69
C ASP A 188 16.10 -1.20 -8.62
N HIS A 189 16.64 -2.32 -8.14
CA HIS A 189 16.66 -3.58 -8.90
C HIS A 189 15.26 -4.16 -9.13
N SER A 190 14.29 -3.86 -8.29
CA SER A 190 12.90 -4.35 -8.44
C SER A 190 12.08 -3.53 -9.44
N MET A 191 12.57 -2.34 -9.79
CA MET A 191 11.98 -1.43 -10.76
C MET A 191 13.09 -0.60 -11.41
N SER A 192 13.82 -1.21 -12.36
CA SER A 192 14.96 -0.59 -13.05
C SER A 192 14.53 0.67 -13.83
N GLU A 193 15.49 1.53 -14.17
CA GLU A 193 15.23 2.73 -15.00
C GLU A 193 14.52 2.37 -16.32
N GLU A 194 14.90 1.24 -16.94
CA GLU A 194 14.21 0.74 -18.15
C GLU A 194 12.77 0.34 -17.86
N ALA A 195 12.53 -0.35 -16.73
CA ALA A 195 11.18 -0.75 -16.32
C ALA A 195 10.32 0.48 -16.00
N ILE A 196 10.90 1.50 -15.35
CA ILE A 196 10.23 2.79 -15.10
C ILE A 196 9.85 3.45 -16.44
N ALA A 197 10.79 3.55 -17.38
CA ALA A 197 10.51 4.16 -18.68
C ALA A 197 9.39 3.44 -19.46
N LYS A 198 9.36 2.11 -19.44
CA LYS A 198 8.27 1.32 -20.05
C LYS A 198 6.96 1.50 -19.30
N PHE A 199 7.00 1.60 -17.98
CA PHE A 199 5.82 1.87 -17.17
C PHE A 199 5.24 3.26 -17.46
N GLU A 200 6.09 4.28 -17.58
CA GLU A 200 5.69 5.64 -17.99
C GLU A 200 5.02 5.64 -19.37
N GLN A 201 5.54 4.88 -20.33
CA GLN A 201 4.89 4.72 -21.63
C GLN A 201 3.50 4.09 -21.50
N ALA A 202 3.36 3.07 -20.65
CA ALA A 202 2.06 2.44 -20.40
C ALA A 202 1.07 3.39 -19.71
N LEU A 203 1.53 4.19 -18.75
CA LEU A 203 0.72 5.23 -18.10
C LEU A 203 0.26 6.31 -19.07
N ALA A 204 1.15 6.77 -19.96
CA ALA A 204 0.83 7.76 -21.00
C ALA A 204 -0.19 7.20 -22.00
N GLN A 205 -0.06 5.93 -22.40
CA GLN A 205 -1.03 5.26 -23.28
C GLN A 205 -2.38 5.05 -22.59
N TRP A 206 -2.40 4.77 -21.30
CA TRP A 206 -3.63 4.66 -20.50
C TRP A 206 -4.39 5.99 -20.48
N GLY A 207 -3.69 7.12 -20.41
CA GLY A 207 -4.27 8.46 -20.51
C GLY A 207 -5.10 8.91 -19.31
N GLY A 208 -5.09 8.17 -18.22
CA GLY A 208 -5.73 8.56 -16.96
C GLY A 208 -4.92 9.60 -16.18
N LYS A 209 -5.44 10.04 -15.05
CA LYS A 209 -4.76 11.02 -14.19
C LYS A 209 -3.66 10.34 -13.38
N TYR A 210 -2.41 10.67 -13.63
CA TYR A 210 -1.28 10.14 -12.86
C TYR A 210 -0.17 11.16 -12.63
N GLU A 211 0.66 10.87 -11.64
CA GLU A 211 1.94 11.50 -11.38
C GLU A 211 2.95 10.40 -11.08
N SER A 212 4.16 10.54 -11.58
CA SER A 212 5.25 9.59 -11.37
C SER A 212 6.56 10.34 -11.24
N GLU A 213 7.35 9.98 -10.25
CA GLU A 213 8.64 10.62 -10.00
C GLU A 213 9.64 9.67 -9.33
N THR A 214 10.92 9.90 -9.54
CA THR A 214 12.00 9.18 -8.85
C THR A 214 12.55 10.03 -7.70
N TYR A 215 12.58 9.46 -6.52
CA TYR A 215 13.19 10.06 -5.32
C TYR A 215 14.71 9.86 -5.36
N LYS A 216 15.42 10.83 -5.93
CA LYS A 216 16.87 10.76 -6.11
C LYS A 216 17.59 10.60 -4.78
N GLY A 217 18.54 9.65 -4.71
CA GLY A 217 19.27 9.31 -3.49
C GLY A 217 18.49 8.51 -2.45
N ALA A 218 17.23 8.14 -2.74
CA ALA A 218 16.41 7.31 -1.88
C ALA A 218 16.30 5.89 -2.45
N PHE A 219 16.90 4.92 -1.77
CA PHE A 219 16.96 3.53 -2.23
C PHE A 219 15.69 2.75 -1.82
N HIS A 220 15.49 1.57 -2.40
CA HIS A 220 14.30 0.75 -2.12
C HIS A 220 14.06 0.58 -0.60
N SER A 221 12.85 0.84 -0.12
CA SER A 221 12.46 0.86 1.31
C SER A 221 12.86 2.13 2.09
N TRP A 222 13.14 3.25 1.42
CA TRP A 222 13.51 4.52 2.09
C TRP A 222 12.45 5.07 3.05
N THR A 223 11.19 4.66 2.92
CA THR A 223 10.08 5.14 3.76
C THR A 223 9.99 4.47 5.13
N SER A 224 10.65 3.31 5.31
CA SER A 224 10.56 2.52 6.54
C SER A 224 11.62 2.94 7.55
N SER A 225 11.22 3.42 8.73
CA SER A 225 12.11 3.90 9.80
C SER A 225 13.05 2.82 10.34
N ASP A 226 12.69 1.54 10.18
CA ASP A 226 13.50 0.39 10.58
C ASP A 226 14.36 -0.21 9.44
N SER A 227 14.37 0.43 8.28
CA SER A 227 15.20 0.03 7.13
C SER A 227 16.62 0.59 7.27
N PRO A 228 17.68 -0.17 6.90
CA PRO A 228 19.05 0.33 6.87
C PRO A 228 19.27 1.45 5.82
N VAL A 229 18.34 1.59 4.88
CA VAL A 229 18.35 2.64 3.84
C VAL A 229 17.28 3.70 4.06
N TYR A 230 16.78 3.81 5.29
CA TYR A 230 15.82 4.85 5.65
C TYR A 230 16.36 6.24 5.32
N ASN A 231 15.57 7.02 4.60
CA ASN A 231 15.88 8.40 4.27
C ASN A 231 14.80 9.32 4.84
N PRO A 232 15.04 9.95 6.00
CA PRO A 232 14.02 10.75 6.70
C PRO A 232 13.41 11.86 5.84
N ALA A 233 14.24 12.60 5.09
CA ALA A 233 13.77 13.70 4.26
C ALA A 233 12.89 13.21 3.09
N ALA A 234 13.30 12.12 2.44
CA ALA A 234 12.50 11.50 1.37
C ALA A 234 11.21 10.87 1.92
N ALA A 235 11.25 10.26 3.12
CA ALA A 235 10.09 9.67 3.79
C ALA A 235 9.08 10.75 4.18
N GLU A 236 9.52 11.87 4.75
CA GLU A 236 8.65 13.01 5.08
C GLU A 236 8.00 13.61 3.82
N ARG A 237 8.77 13.77 2.75
CA ARG A 237 8.24 14.24 1.46
C ARG A 237 7.20 13.26 0.90
N ALA A 238 7.47 11.94 0.96
CA ALA A 238 6.54 10.91 0.51
C ALA A 238 5.24 10.91 1.35
N PHE A 239 5.35 11.04 2.67
CA PHE A 239 4.20 11.14 3.56
C PHE A 239 3.38 12.43 3.32
N SER A 240 4.05 13.55 3.08
CA SER A 240 3.40 14.82 2.73
C SER A 240 2.66 14.71 1.39
N LYS A 241 3.26 14.06 0.39
CA LYS A 241 2.63 13.80 -0.90
C LYS A 241 1.42 12.88 -0.78
N LEU A 242 1.54 11.80 -0.01
CA LEU A 242 0.41 10.92 0.28
C LEU A 242 -0.74 11.68 0.92
N THR A 243 -0.48 12.42 2.01
CA THR A 243 -1.52 13.18 2.72
C THR A 243 -2.15 14.26 1.86
N GLN A 244 -1.41 14.88 0.95
CA GLN A 244 -1.96 15.81 -0.05
C GLN A 244 -2.96 15.11 -0.96
N ILE A 245 -2.58 13.96 -1.55
CA ILE A 245 -3.45 13.18 -2.44
C ILE A 245 -4.74 12.78 -1.71
N LEU A 246 -4.62 12.21 -0.50
CA LEU A 246 -5.75 11.79 0.31
C LEU A 246 -6.73 12.95 0.61
N LYS A 247 -6.21 14.16 0.89
CA LYS A 247 -7.05 15.35 1.14
C LYS A 247 -7.77 15.82 -0.13
N GLU A 248 -7.10 15.78 -1.27
CA GLU A 248 -7.65 16.21 -2.54
C GLU A 248 -8.74 15.25 -3.08
N THR A 249 -8.62 13.95 -2.81
CA THR A 249 -9.52 12.93 -3.36
C THR A 249 -10.69 12.56 -2.44
N LEU A 250 -10.48 12.63 -1.12
CA LEU A 250 -11.47 12.17 -0.14
C LEU A 250 -12.19 13.31 0.61
N ARG A 251 -11.71 14.55 0.50
CA ARG A 251 -12.28 15.72 1.18
C ARG A 251 -12.64 16.87 0.24
N GLY A 252 -12.41 16.68 -1.07
CA GLY A 252 -12.77 17.62 -2.13
C GLY A 252 -14.28 17.74 -2.39
#